data_83d439fbbbfbd7d23bb08cfddaf67473
#
_entry.id   83d439fbbbfbd7d23bb08cfddaf67473
#
_cell.length_a   1.000
_cell.length_b   1.000
_cell.length_c   1.000
_cell.angle_alpha   90.00
_cell.angle_beta   90.00
_cell.angle_gamma   90.00
#
_symmetry.space_group_name_H-M   'P 1'
#
loop_
_entity.id
_entity.type
_entity.pdbx_description
1 polymer ?
#
loop_
_entity_poly.entity_id
_entity_poly.type
_entity_poly.pdbx_seq_one_letter_code
_entity_poly.pdbx_strand_id
1 'polypeptide(L)'
;MNAVFNYPGSKWGTAGWIIGFFPEHRSYLEPFFGSGAVLFQKSRSNIETVNDLDGNVVNLFEWIRRNPERLAHEVYYTPYARQVYEEAFQSAPEDSFQKAVNFYIRLNMGHGFRTTGERVGWKNDVQGRERAYAAANWCSLPDRIFQAAERLRGVQIENRPAVELIARFNFSNVLIYLDPPYVLNTRHGKQYRFELDNRGHNELLDAALAHKGPVLLSGYDSDLYNDRLRGWHREEITCYTQSRSKKREILWMNYEPEQQISIFDFVQEG
;
A
#
# COMPACT_ATOMS: atom_id res chain seq x y z
N MET A 1 -5.18 2.95 13.18
CA MET A 1 -6.27 3.09 12.18
C MET A 1 -6.38 1.79 11.39
N ASN A 2 -7.57 1.43 10.87
CA ASN A 2 -7.77 0.24 10.02
C ASN A 2 -7.67 0.60 8.53
N ALA A 3 -7.51 -0.43 7.66
CA ALA A 3 -7.46 -0.26 6.21
C ALA A 3 -8.70 0.48 5.68
N VAL A 4 -8.46 1.51 4.87
CA VAL A 4 -9.56 2.28 4.23
C VAL A 4 -10.21 1.46 3.13
N PHE A 5 -9.42 0.67 2.43
CA PHE A 5 -9.88 -0.28 1.41
C PHE A 5 -8.91 -1.45 1.28
N ASN A 6 -9.40 -2.52 0.68
CA ASN A 6 -8.61 -3.69 0.36
C ASN A 6 -7.77 -3.43 -0.90
N TYR A 7 -6.49 -3.82 -0.88
CA TYR A 7 -5.57 -3.60 -2.00
C TYR A 7 -4.61 -4.79 -2.14
N PRO A 8 -4.24 -5.19 -3.37
CA PRO A 8 -3.27 -6.27 -3.55
C PRO A 8 -1.93 -5.91 -2.88
N GLY A 9 -1.27 -6.88 -2.28
CA GLY A 9 0.03 -6.66 -1.64
C GLY A 9 0.05 -5.73 -0.41
N SER A 10 -1.12 -5.37 0.11
CA SER A 10 -1.25 -4.41 1.21
C SER A 10 -0.45 -4.82 2.45
N LYS A 11 0.28 -3.87 3.03
CA LYS A 11 1.20 -4.04 4.18
C LYS A 11 0.55 -3.83 5.55
N TRP A 12 -0.80 -3.84 5.66
CA TRP A 12 -1.48 -3.56 6.93
C TRP A 12 -1.04 -4.47 8.08
N GLY A 13 -0.72 -5.73 7.80
CA GLY A 13 -0.25 -6.69 8.80
C GLY A 13 1.24 -6.58 9.15
N THR A 14 2.04 -5.96 8.28
CA THR A 14 3.50 -5.86 8.43
C THR A 14 3.99 -4.43 8.58
N ALA A 15 3.12 -3.43 8.45
CA ALA A 15 3.52 -2.02 8.50
C ALA A 15 4.22 -1.66 9.81
N GLY A 16 3.75 -2.17 10.96
CA GLY A 16 4.39 -1.94 12.24
C GLY A 16 5.85 -2.46 12.29
N TRP A 17 6.08 -3.64 11.72
CA TRP A 17 7.43 -4.20 11.57
C TRP A 17 8.29 -3.35 10.64
N ILE A 18 7.78 -2.95 9.47
CA ILE A 18 8.49 -2.09 8.52
C ILE A 18 8.87 -0.74 9.16
N ILE A 19 7.92 -0.10 9.83
CA ILE A 19 8.12 1.20 10.50
C ILE A 19 9.18 1.11 11.59
N GLY A 20 9.30 -0.06 12.24
CA GLY A 20 10.30 -0.31 13.25
C GLY A 20 11.75 -0.13 12.78
N PHE A 21 11.99 -0.24 11.48
CA PHE A 21 13.30 -0.01 10.88
C PHE A 21 13.52 1.42 10.36
N PHE A 22 12.53 2.31 10.48
CA PHE A 22 12.67 3.67 9.96
C PHE A 22 13.67 4.47 10.80
N PRO A 23 14.76 5.00 10.19
CA PRO A 23 15.67 5.89 10.88
C PRO A 23 15.07 7.27 11.06
N GLU A 24 15.70 8.12 11.83
CA GLU A 24 15.33 9.53 11.94
C GLU A 24 15.38 10.20 10.55
N HIS A 25 14.33 10.94 10.19
CA HIS A 25 14.20 11.61 8.91
C HIS A 25 13.31 12.85 9.01
N ARG A 26 13.51 13.82 8.15
CA ARG A 26 12.68 15.02 8.06
C ARG A 26 11.58 14.92 7.00
N SER A 27 11.88 14.25 5.90
CA SER A 27 10.97 14.07 4.77
C SER A 27 10.79 12.59 4.49
N TYR A 28 9.57 12.21 4.15
CA TYR A 28 9.16 10.85 3.81
C TYR A 28 8.57 10.81 2.41
N LEU A 29 9.01 9.85 1.61
CA LEU A 29 8.48 9.58 0.28
C LEU A 29 8.05 8.11 0.16
N GLU A 30 6.80 7.87 -0.26
CA GLU A 30 6.24 6.55 -0.56
C GLU A 30 5.77 6.52 -2.02
N PRO A 31 6.64 6.14 -2.99
CA PRO A 31 6.35 6.21 -4.43
C PRO A 31 5.33 5.18 -4.93
N PHE A 32 5.09 4.11 -4.16
CA PHE A 32 4.15 3.02 -4.46
C PHE A 32 3.11 2.94 -3.33
N PHE A 33 2.17 3.89 -3.31
CA PHE A 33 1.31 4.11 -2.16
C PHE A 33 0.27 3.02 -1.94
N GLY A 34 -0.31 2.48 -3.01
CA GLY A 34 -1.32 1.43 -2.94
C GLY A 34 -2.45 1.76 -1.96
N SER A 35 -2.55 1.00 -0.85
CA SER A 35 -3.52 1.26 0.22
C SER A 35 -3.04 2.22 1.32
N GLY A 36 -1.81 2.71 1.24
CA GLY A 36 -1.23 3.62 2.22
C GLY A 36 -0.92 3.01 3.58
N ALA A 37 -0.77 1.68 3.66
CA ALA A 37 -0.67 0.97 4.94
C ALA A 37 0.44 1.49 5.85
N VAL A 38 1.58 1.87 5.28
CA VAL A 38 2.74 2.36 6.05
C VAL A 38 2.51 3.81 6.47
N LEU A 39 2.11 4.71 5.56
CA LEU A 39 1.81 6.10 5.90
C LEU A 39 0.76 6.19 7.02
N PHE A 40 -0.31 5.41 6.93
CA PHE A 40 -1.41 5.47 7.89
C PHE A 40 -1.06 4.95 9.29
N GLN A 41 0.02 4.18 9.43
CA GLN A 41 0.45 3.62 10.72
C GLN A 41 1.69 4.31 11.30
N LYS A 42 2.51 4.97 10.47
CA LYS A 42 3.69 5.70 10.96
C LYS A 42 3.34 7.03 11.63
N SER A 43 4.22 7.48 12.50
CA SER A 43 4.20 8.85 13.01
C SER A 43 4.42 9.85 11.88
N ARG A 44 3.90 11.07 12.03
CA ARG A 44 4.07 12.13 11.03
C ARG A 44 5.53 12.55 10.90
N SER A 45 5.99 12.71 9.66
CA SER A 45 7.21 13.44 9.34
C SER A 45 6.88 14.91 9.05
N ASN A 46 7.90 15.78 9.05
CA ASN A 46 7.69 17.20 8.73
C ASN A 46 7.12 17.40 7.31
N ILE A 47 7.59 16.60 6.37
CA ILE A 47 7.10 16.57 4.99
C ILE A 47 6.78 15.11 4.64
N GLU A 48 5.60 14.86 4.12
CA GLU A 48 5.17 13.56 3.67
C GLU A 48 4.63 13.66 2.24
N THR A 49 5.18 12.84 1.35
CA THR A 49 4.76 12.75 -0.05
C THR A 49 4.45 11.30 -0.38
N VAL A 50 3.28 11.08 -0.96
CA VAL A 50 2.84 9.78 -1.44
C VAL A 50 2.56 9.85 -2.93
N ASN A 51 2.76 8.74 -3.61
CA ASN A 51 2.56 8.66 -5.04
C ASN A 51 2.02 7.29 -5.44
N ASP A 52 1.21 7.25 -6.45
CA ASP A 52 0.91 6.01 -7.16
C ASP A 52 0.82 6.28 -8.66
N LEU A 53 1.28 5.33 -9.46
CA LEU A 53 1.18 5.43 -10.91
C LEU A 53 -0.25 5.17 -11.40
N ASP A 54 -1.06 4.39 -10.62
CA ASP A 54 -2.47 4.21 -10.92
C ASP A 54 -3.29 5.43 -10.53
N GLY A 55 -3.67 6.23 -11.53
CA GLY A 55 -4.53 7.39 -11.33
C GLY A 55 -5.88 7.09 -10.64
N ASN A 56 -6.35 5.83 -10.61
CA ASN A 56 -7.54 5.48 -9.83
C ASN A 56 -7.25 5.49 -8.32
N VAL A 57 -6.07 5.05 -7.91
CA VAL A 57 -5.61 5.12 -6.51
C VAL A 57 -5.50 6.58 -6.09
N VAL A 58 -4.81 7.39 -6.89
CA VAL A 58 -4.63 8.83 -6.64
C VAL A 58 -5.98 9.54 -6.57
N ASN A 59 -6.86 9.34 -7.56
CA ASN A 59 -8.20 9.93 -7.60
C ASN A 59 -9.03 9.57 -6.36
N LEU A 60 -8.96 8.31 -5.89
CA LEU A 60 -9.66 7.90 -4.68
C LEU A 60 -9.14 8.64 -3.44
N PHE A 61 -7.82 8.75 -3.26
CA PHE A 61 -7.24 9.48 -2.14
C PHE A 61 -7.47 11.00 -2.22
N GLU A 62 -7.49 11.57 -3.42
CA GLU A 62 -7.89 12.96 -3.62
C GLU A 62 -9.33 13.21 -3.16
N TRP A 63 -10.28 12.31 -3.46
CA TRP A 63 -11.65 12.41 -3.00
C TRP A 63 -11.79 12.19 -1.50
N ILE A 64 -11.08 11.22 -0.92
CA ILE A 64 -10.99 11.04 0.54
C ILE A 64 -10.49 12.34 1.20
N ARG A 65 -9.50 13.00 0.62
CA ARG A 65 -8.89 14.22 1.17
C ARG A 65 -9.74 15.47 0.93
N ARG A 66 -10.34 15.59 -0.25
CA ARG A 66 -11.03 16.80 -0.72
C ARG A 66 -12.46 16.93 -0.18
N ASN A 67 -13.19 15.82 -0.13
CA ASN A 67 -14.58 15.82 0.31
C ASN A 67 -14.94 14.45 0.92
N PRO A 68 -14.41 14.14 2.12
CA PRO A 68 -14.68 12.88 2.80
C PRO A 68 -16.17 12.70 3.12
N GLU A 69 -16.90 13.78 3.40
CA GLU A 69 -18.34 13.75 3.71
C GLU A 69 -19.12 13.18 2.54
N ARG A 70 -18.86 13.66 1.32
CA ARG A 70 -19.56 13.18 0.11
C ARG A 70 -19.25 11.71 -0.15
N LEU A 71 -17.98 11.30 -0.04
CA LEU A 71 -17.60 9.91 -0.28
C LEU A 71 -18.14 8.97 0.81
N ALA A 72 -18.06 9.37 2.08
CA ALA A 72 -18.60 8.60 3.19
C ALA A 72 -20.13 8.46 3.10
N HIS A 73 -20.83 9.54 2.73
CA HIS A 73 -22.28 9.54 2.49
C HIS A 73 -22.66 8.56 1.36
N GLU A 74 -21.94 8.62 0.23
CA GLU A 74 -22.18 7.72 -0.90
C GLU A 74 -22.00 6.26 -0.48
N VAL A 75 -20.89 5.95 0.22
CA VAL A 75 -20.60 4.59 0.72
C VAL A 75 -21.66 4.13 1.74
N TYR A 76 -22.10 5.01 2.63
CA TYR A 76 -23.09 4.70 3.67
C TYR A 76 -24.44 4.28 3.07
N TYR A 77 -24.89 4.96 2.00
CA TYR A 77 -26.17 4.68 1.35
C TYR A 77 -26.07 3.66 0.21
N THR A 78 -24.88 3.28 -0.19
CA THR A 78 -24.67 2.23 -1.20
C THR A 78 -24.89 0.84 -0.57
N PRO A 79 -25.88 0.08 -1.01
CA PRO A 79 -26.14 -1.24 -0.45
C PRO A 79 -25.01 -2.22 -0.80
N TYR A 80 -24.66 -3.11 0.13
CA TYR A 80 -23.74 -4.21 -0.16
C TYR A 80 -24.45 -5.26 -1.01
N ALA A 81 -24.47 -5.06 -2.33
CA ALA A 81 -25.25 -5.88 -3.26
C ALA A 81 -24.41 -6.31 -4.47
N ARG A 82 -24.68 -7.52 -4.96
CA ARG A 82 -24.04 -8.07 -6.17
C ARG A 82 -24.27 -7.16 -7.39
N GLN A 83 -25.47 -6.67 -7.57
CA GLN A 83 -25.81 -5.79 -8.69
C GLN A 83 -24.98 -4.51 -8.67
N VAL A 84 -24.84 -3.86 -7.52
CA VAL A 84 -24.00 -2.67 -7.33
C VAL A 84 -22.53 -2.96 -7.70
N TYR A 85 -22.03 -4.11 -7.27
CA TYR A 85 -20.68 -4.55 -7.62
C TYR A 85 -20.49 -4.75 -9.13
N GLU A 86 -21.50 -5.35 -9.80
CA GLU A 86 -21.47 -5.61 -11.24
C GLU A 86 -21.55 -4.32 -12.05
N GLU A 87 -22.43 -3.40 -11.67
CA GLU A 87 -22.59 -2.08 -12.29
C GLU A 87 -21.31 -1.24 -12.19
N ALA A 88 -20.54 -1.36 -11.09
CA ALA A 88 -19.28 -0.67 -10.93
C ALA A 88 -18.20 -1.05 -11.98
N PHE A 89 -18.35 -2.18 -12.69
CA PHE A 89 -17.48 -2.57 -13.82
C PHE A 89 -18.06 -2.17 -15.19
N GLN A 90 -19.36 -2.06 -15.30
CA GLN A 90 -20.03 -1.77 -16.57
C GLN A 90 -20.00 -0.29 -16.91
N SER A 91 -20.03 0.57 -15.90
CA SER A 91 -20.02 2.01 -16.09
C SER A 91 -18.61 2.53 -16.33
N ALA A 92 -18.44 3.39 -17.34
CA ALA A 92 -17.23 4.17 -17.59
C ALA A 92 -17.52 5.66 -17.37
N PRO A 93 -17.72 6.11 -16.11
CA PRO A 93 -18.14 7.47 -15.84
C PRO A 93 -17.04 8.46 -16.26
N GLU A 94 -17.44 9.63 -16.74
CA GLU A 94 -16.53 10.76 -16.98
C GLU A 94 -16.19 11.48 -15.67
N ASP A 95 -17.17 11.58 -14.77
CA ASP A 95 -17.02 12.21 -13.46
C ASP A 95 -16.00 11.49 -12.57
N SER A 96 -15.02 12.26 -12.05
CA SER A 96 -13.94 11.74 -11.21
C SER A 96 -14.44 11.18 -9.88
N PHE A 97 -15.54 11.73 -9.32
CA PHE A 97 -16.13 11.21 -8.10
C PHE A 97 -16.71 9.81 -8.33
N GLN A 98 -17.52 9.64 -9.40
CA GLN A 98 -18.09 8.34 -9.70
C GLN A 98 -17.01 7.30 -10.05
N LYS A 99 -15.89 7.72 -10.69
CA LYS A 99 -14.71 6.84 -10.87
C LYS A 99 -14.16 6.36 -9.53
N ALA A 100 -14.04 7.27 -8.55
CA ALA A 100 -13.54 6.93 -7.22
C ALA A 100 -14.51 5.97 -6.50
N VAL A 101 -15.82 6.24 -6.54
CA VAL A 101 -16.86 5.37 -5.95
C VAL A 101 -16.81 3.97 -6.56
N ASN A 102 -16.81 3.87 -7.89
CA ASN A 102 -16.77 2.58 -8.58
C ASN A 102 -15.47 1.81 -8.26
N PHE A 103 -14.34 2.49 -8.21
CA PHE A 103 -13.07 1.87 -7.82
C PHE A 103 -13.12 1.36 -6.37
N TYR A 104 -13.70 2.15 -5.46
CA TYR A 104 -13.86 1.79 -4.05
C TYR A 104 -14.77 0.57 -3.86
N ILE A 105 -15.90 0.51 -4.58
CA ILE A 105 -16.83 -0.64 -4.62
C ILE A 105 -16.09 -1.90 -5.10
N ARG A 106 -15.38 -1.82 -6.22
CA ARG A 106 -14.64 -2.96 -6.80
C ARG A 106 -13.61 -3.53 -5.84
N LEU A 107 -12.86 -2.68 -5.15
CA LEU A 107 -11.84 -3.10 -4.19
C LEU A 107 -12.41 -3.74 -2.92
N ASN A 108 -13.56 -3.25 -2.43
CA ASN A 108 -14.11 -3.73 -1.16
C ASN A 108 -15.08 -4.89 -1.30
N MET A 109 -15.83 -4.96 -2.41
CA MET A 109 -16.84 -6.00 -2.65
C MET A 109 -16.33 -7.19 -3.48
N GLY A 110 -15.14 -7.08 -4.11
CA GLY A 110 -14.54 -8.14 -4.93
C GLY A 110 -13.61 -9.07 -4.16
N HIS A 111 -13.50 -10.33 -4.61
CA HIS A 111 -12.48 -11.25 -4.14
C HIS A 111 -11.11 -10.92 -4.75
N GLY A 112 -10.01 -11.13 -4.00
CA GLY A 112 -8.63 -11.15 -4.52
C GLY A 112 -8.02 -9.79 -4.84
N PHE A 113 -8.74 -8.68 -4.61
CA PHE A 113 -8.20 -7.31 -4.63
C PHE A 113 -7.31 -6.99 -5.85
N ARG A 114 -7.83 -7.12 -7.08
CA ARG A 114 -7.07 -6.79 -8.30
C ARG A 114 -7.39 -5.39 -8.79
N THR A 115 -6.37 -4.69 -9.29
CA THR A 115 -6.54 -3.37 -9.92
C THR A 115 -6.42 -3.42 -11.45
N THR A 116 -6.27 -4.61 -12.03
CA THR A 116 -6.18 -4.83 -13.48
C THR A 116 -7.43 -4.42 -14.25
N GLY A 117 -8.56 -4.16 -13.59
CA GLY A 117 -9.85 -3.94 -14.22
C GLY A 117 -10.61 -5.23 -14.53
N GLU A 118 -10.01 -6.39 -14.36
CA GLU A 118 -10.66 -7.68 -14.52
C GLU A 118 -11.70 -7.88 -13.41
N ARG A 119 -12.88 -8.38 -13.81
CA ARG A 119 -13.94 -8.72 -12.88
C ARG A 119 -13.55 -10.01 -12.14
N VAL A 120 -13.49 -9.92 -10.82
CA VAL A 120 -13.36 -11.07 -9.91
C VAL A 120 -14.72 -11.40 -9.29
N GLY A 121 -14.83 -12.51 -8.56
CA GLY A 121 -16.08 -12.87 -7.88
C GLY A 121 -16.52 -11.82 -6.85
N TRP A 122 -17.83 -11.58 -6.75
CA TRP A 122 -18.39 -10.79 -5.66
C TRP A 122 -18.25 -11.54 -4.33
N LYS A 123 -17.72 -10.84 -3.33
CA LYS A 123 -17.46 -11.38 -2.02
C LYS A 123 -18.72 -11.41 -1.18
N ASN A 124 -19.23 -12.59 -0.84
CA ASN A 124 -20.38 -12.76 0.02
C ASN A 124 -20.11 -13.80 1.11
N ASP A 125 -20.68 -13.57 2.25
CA ASP A 125 -20.60 -14.43 3.42
C ASP A 125 -21.83 -15.33 3.46
N VAL A 126 -21.65 -16.64 3.62
CA VAL A 126 -22.75 -17.63 3.48
C VAL A 126 -22.98 -18.39 4.78
N GLN A 127 -21.92 -18.75 5.50
CA GLN A 127 -22.04 -19.70 6.62
C GLN A 127 -21.99 -19.06 8.00
N GLY A 128 -21.63 -17.78 8.11
CA GLY A 128 -21.45 -17.11 9.38
C GLY A 128 -20.26 -17.63 10.22
N ARG A 129 -19.29 -18.30 9.58
CA ARG A 129 -18.05 -18.80 10.19
C ARG A 129 -16.83 -17.95 9.85
N GLU A 130 -17.00 -16.98 9.02
CA GLU A 130 -15.98 -16.06 8.57
C GLU A 130 -15.54 -15.18 9.74
N ARG A 131 -14.23 -14.94 9.88
CA ARG A 131 -13.68 -14.06 10.92
C ARG A 131 -13.95 -12.58 10.64
N ALA A 132 -14.20 -12.24 9.39
CA ALA A 132 -14.50 -10.89 8.95
C ALA A 132 -15.62 -10.94 7.92
N TYR A 133 -16.75 -10.38 8.27
CA TYR A 133 -17.91 -10.29 7.39
C TYR A 133 -17.72 -9.13 6.41
N ALA A 134 -17.86 -9.43 5.12
CA ALA A 134 -17.64 -8.45 4.06
C ALA A 134 -18.64 -7.28 4.15
N ALA A 135 -19.91 -7.58 4.39
CA ALA A 135 -20.94 -6.56 4.57
C ALA A 135 -20.73 -5.72 5.84
N ALA A 136 -20.34 -6.34 6.96
CA ALA A 136 -20.03 -5.61 8.19
C ALA A 136 -18.80 -4.72 8.02
N ASN A 137 -17.78 -5.20 7.28
CA ASN A 137 -16.63 -4.37 6.95
C ASN A 137 -17.03 -3.15 6.09
N TRP A 138 -17.93 -3.34 5.10
CA TRP A 138 -18.48 -2.25 4.30
C TRP A 138 -19.13 -1.16 5.16
N CYS A 139 -19.95 -1.55 6.13
CA CYS A 139 -20.61 -0.61 7.05
C CYS A 139 -19.63 0.24 7.89
N SER A 140 -18.40 -0.22 8.09
CA SER A 140 -17.38 0.51 8.86
C SER A 140 -16.51 1.46 8.00
N LEU A 141 -16.66 1.42 6.68
CA LEU A 141 -15.81 2.21 5.78
C LEU A 141 -16.06 3.72 5.85
N PRO A 142 -17.29 4.24 6.05
CA PRO A 142 -17.51 5.69 6.21
C PRO A 142 -16.62 6.31 7.30
N ASP A 143 -16.54 5.70 8.47
CA ASP A 143 -15.70 6.18 9.57
C ASP A 143 -14.21 6.15 9.23
N ARG A 144 -13.78 5.12 8.49
CA ARG A 144 -12.38 5.01 8.05
C ARG A 144 -12.02 6.06 7.01
N ILE A 145 -12.97 6.48 6.17
CA ILE A 145 -12.78 7.58 5.21
C ILE A 145 -12.45 8.86 5.96
N PHE A 146 -13.18 9.21 7.03
CA PHE A 146 -12.88 10.40 7.84
C PHE A 146 -11.53 10.30 8.52
N GLN A 147 -11.18 9.16 9.10
CA GLN A 147 -9.86 8.94 9.72
C GLN A 147 -8.73 9.11 8.70
N ALA A 148 -8.91 8.59 7.48
CA ALA A 148 -7.92 8.73 6.42
C ALA A 148 -7.80 10.19 5.95
N ALA A 149 -8.92 10.89 5.80
CA ALA A 149 -8.93 12.30 5.41
C ALA A 149 -8.14 13.16 6.41
N GLU A 150 -8.32 12.92 7.71
CA GLU A 150 -7.57 13.64 8.75
C GLU A 150 -6.08 13.29 8.71
N ARG A 151 -5.72 12.01 8.51
CA ARG A 151 -4.30 11.61 8.39
C ARG A 151 -3.62 12.19 7.15
N LEU A 152 -4.35 12.36 6.06
CA LEU A 152 -3.85 12.91 4.79
C LEU A 152 -3.71 14.45 4.80
N ARG A 153 -4.17 15.15 5.85
CA ARG A 153 -3.95 16.60 5.94
C ARG A 153 -2.45 16.90 5.98
N GLY A 154 -2.00 17.77 5.07
CA GLY A 154 -0.59 18.12 4.93
C GLY A 154 0.26 17.12 4.15
N VAL A 155 -0.29 15.97 3.71
CA VAL A 155 0.39 15.02 2.82
C VAL A 155 0.28 15.50 1.38
N GLN A 156 1.40 15.50 0.66
CA GLN A 156 1.46 15.76 -0.77
C GLN A 156 1.11 14.48 -1.52
N ILE A 157 0.25 14.58 -2.53
CA ILE A 157 -0.19 13.44 -3.36
C ILE A 157 0.27 13.69 -4.79
N GLU A 158 1.02 12.76 -5.36
CA GLU A 158 1.56 12.82 -6.71
C GLU A 158 1.03 11.64 -7.56
N ASN A 159 1.07 11.82 -8.90
CA ASN A 159 0.77 10.75 -9.86
C ASN A 159 1.82 10.78 -10.97
N ARG A 160 3.01 10.23 -10.68
CA ARG A 160 4.17 10.25 -11.58
C ARG A 160 4.92 8.93 -11.55
N PRO A 161 5.79 8.66 -12.55
CA PRO A 161 6.74 7.57 -12.47
C PRO A 161 7.60 7.66 -11.20
N ALA A 162 7.71 6.55 -10.46
CA ALA A 162 8.43 6.51 -9.18
C ALA A 162 9.89 6.98 -9.31
N VAL A 163 10.58 6.61 -10.40
CA VAL A 163 11.98 6.96 -10.67
C VAL A 163 12.18 8.48 -10.75
N GLU A 164 11.23 9.21 -11.36
CA GLU A 164 11.29 10.68 -11.43
C GLU A 164 11.20 11.32 -10.04
N LEU A 165 10.34 10.78 -9.18
CA LEU A 165 10.19 11.28 -7.82
C LEU A 165 11.41 10.94 -6.97
N ILE A 166 11.96 9.74 -7.06
CA ILE A 166 13.19 9.36 -6.35
C ILE A 166 14.32 10.33 -6.71
N ALA A 167 14.49 10.64 -7.99
CA ALA A 167 15.49 11.59 -8.46
C ALA A 167 15.26 13.02 -7.91
N ARG A 168 13.99 13.48 -7.88
CA ARG A 168 13.61 14.81 -7.34
C ARG A 168 13.82 14.91 -5.84
N PHE A 169 13.59 13.84 -5.11
CA PHE A 169 13.72 13.76 -3.64
C PHE A 169 15.11 13.30 -3.17
N ASN A 170 16.13 13.33 -4.02
CA ASN A 170 17.47 12.81 -3.72
C ASN A 170 18.25 13.71 -2.76
N PHE A 171 17.89 13.68 -1.48
CA PHE A 171 18.53 14.40 -0.38
C PHE A 171 18.78 13.46 0.81
N SER A 172 19.81 13.73 1.59
CA SER A 172 20.25 12.88 2.71
C SER A 172 19.24 12.77 3.87
N ASN A 173 18.34 13.74 4.01
CA ASN A 173 17.32 13.80 5.06
C ASN A 173 15.94 13.30 4.61
N VAL A 174 15.87 12.66 3.44
CA VAL A 174 14.66 12.05 2.88
C VAL A 174 14.71 10.54 3.06
N LEU A 175 13.76 10.00 3.79
CA LEU A 175 13.50 8.55 3.84
C LEU A 175 12.58 8.16 2.68
N ILE A 176 12.99 7.17 1.90
CA ILE A 176 12.15 6.57 0.85
C ILE A 176 11.76 5.16 1.24
N TYR A 177 10.46 4.88 1.25
CA TYR A 177 9.93 3.52 1.36
C TYR A 177 9.41 3.05 0.00
N LEU A 178 9.99 1.96 -0.51
CA LEU A 178 9.67 1.36 -1.81
C LEU A 178 8.92 0.03 -1.61
N ASP A 179 7.70 -0.06 -2.12
CA ASP A 179 6.90 -1.29 -2.16
C ASP A 179 6.35 -1.51 -3.59
N PRO A 180 7.24 -1.74 -4.57
CA PRO A 180 6.84 -1.89 -5.96
C PRO A 180 6.04 -3.18 -6.17
N PRO A 181 5.25 -3.31 -7.26
CA PRO A 181 4.75 -4.60 -7.70
C PRO A 181 5.89 -5.61 -7.79
N TYR A 182 5.81 -6.72 -7.05
CA TYR A 182 6.94 -7.66 -6.94
C TYR A 182 7.24 -8.35 -8.26
N VAL A 183 8.47 -8.79 -8.42
CA VAL A 183 8.96 -9.47 -9.63
C VAL A 183 8.04 -10.62 -10.02
N LEU A 184 7.60 -10.68 -11.28
CA LEU A 184 6.54 -11.58 -11.74
C LEU A 184 6.85 -13.07 -11.52
N ASN A 185 8.12 -13.48 -11.53
CA ASN A 185 8.52 -14.87 -11.27
C ASN A 185 8.40 -15.28 -9.80
N THR A 186 8.22 -14.33 -8.87
CA THR A 186 8.07 -14.61 -7.43
C THR A 186 6.60 -14.71 -6.98
N ARG A 187 5.65 -14.45 -7.87
CA ARG A 187 4.21 -14.43 -7.56
C ARG A 187 3.33 -15.01 -8.68
N HIS A 188 2.09 -15.34 -8.36
CA HIS A 188 1.13 -15.86 -9.32
C HIS A 188 0.37 -14.73 -10.01
N GLY A 189 0.65 -14.53 -11.29
CA GLY A 189 -0.10 -13.66 -12.20
C GLY A 189 -0.02 -12.17 -11.91
N LYS A 190 -0.61 -11.38 -12.79
CA LYS A 190 -0.73 -9.93 -12.67
C LYS A 190 -1.82 -9.56 -11.67
N GLN A 191 -1.53 -8.61 -10.80
CA GLN A 191 -2.46 -8.12 -9.77
C GLN A 191 -2.70 -6.62 -9.89
N TYR A 192 -1.73 -5.89 -10.46
CA TYR A 192 -1.74 -4.44 -10.58
C TYR A 192 -2.01 -4.02 -12.02
N ARG A 193 -2.63 -2.85 -12.18
CA ARG A 193 -2.83 -2.24 -13.49
C ARG A 193 -1.50 -1.86 -14.14
N PHE A 194 -0.56 -1.39 -13.34
CA PHE A 194 0.79 -1.05 -13.74
C PHE A 194 1.77 -2.01 -13.05
N GLU A 195 2.25 -2.95 -13.82
CA GLU A 195 3.27 -3.90 -13.39
C GLU A 195 4.64 -3.41 -13.82
N LEU A 196 5.68 -3.77 -13.06
CA LEU A 196 7.05 -3.56 -13.47
C LEU A 196 7.58 -4.81 -14.18
N ASP A 197 8.19 -4.64 -15.34
CA ASP A 197 9.00 -5.65 -15.97
C ASP A 197 10.45 -5.63 -15.42
N ASN A 198 11.30 -6.53 -15.89
CA ASN A 198 12.69 -6.60 -15.43
C ASN A 198 13.46 -5.30 -15.69
N ARG A 199 13.15 -4.58 -16.77
CA ARG A 199 13.76 -3.30 -17.07
C ARG A 199 13.32 -2.24 -16.05
N GLY A 200 12.02 -2.13 -15.78
CA GLY A 200 11.47 -1.22 -14.78
C GLY A 200 12.01 -1.47 -13.37
N HIS A 201 12.19 -2.76 -13.00
CA HIS A 201 12.85 -3.12 -11.75
C HIS A 201 14.31 -2.66 -11.71
N ASN A 202 15.09 -2.81 -12.79
CA ASN A 202 16.47 -2.33 -12.83
C ASN A 202 16.55 -0.80 -12.74
N GLU A 203 15.71 -0.07 -13.48
CA GLU A 203 15.65 1.40 -13.41
C GLU A 203 15.28 1.88 -11.99
N LEU A 204 14.36 1.20 -11.31
CA LEU A 204 14.01 1.47 -9.92
C LEU A 204 15.19 1.23 -8.96
N LEU A 205 15.90 0.10 -9.14
CA LEU A 205 17.07 -0.24 -8.32
C LEU A 205 18.22 0.74 -8.56
N ASP A 206 18.45 1.19 -9.81
CA ASP A 206 19.45 2.23 -10.11
C ASP A 206 19.12 3.53 -9.36
N ALA A 207 17.86 3.95 -9.37
CA ALA A 207 17.42 5.15 -8.65
C ALA A 207 17.54 5.00 -7.14
N ALA A 208 17.21 3.82 -6.59
CA ALA A 208 17.34 3.53 -5.17
C ALA A 208 18.81 3.52 -4.72
N LEU A 209 19.70 2.92 -5.50
CA LEU A 209 21.15 2.90 -5.22
C LEU A 209 21.82 4.28 -5.30
N ALA A 210 21.27 5.18 -6.15
CA ALA A 210 21.78 6.55 -6.30
C ALA A 210 21.23 7.52 -5.24
N HIS A 211 20.25 7.10 -4.43
CA HIS A 211 19.64 7.98 -3.43
C HIS A 211 20.61 8.26 -2.27
N LYS A 212 20.70 9.54 -1.86
CA LYS A 212 21.63 10.02 -0.82
C LYS A 212 21.14 9.78 0.61
N GLY A 213 19.85 9.59 0.78
CA GLY A 213 19.20 9.37 2.08
C GLY A 213 18.92 7.90 2.35
N PRO A 214 18.23 7.60 3.44
CA PRO A 214 17.84 6.24 3.76
C PRO A 214 16.76 5.71 2.80
N VAL A 215 16.93 4.46 2.39
CA VAL A 215 15.97 3.72 1.55
C VAL A 215 15.63 2.39 2.22
N LEU A 216 14.34 2.10 2.34
CA LEU A 216 13.83 0.76 2.59
C LEU A 216 13.09 0.27 1.36
N LEU A 217 13.35 -0.96 0.97
CA LEU A 217 12.68 -1.61 -0.14
C LEU A 217 12.10 -2.95 0.33
N SER A 218 10.79 -3.16 0.15
CA SER A 218 10.12 -4.41 0.44
C SER A 218 9.92 -5.27 -0.80
N GLY A 219 9.97 -6.58 -0.64
CA GLY A 219 9.76 -7.51 -1.73
C GLY A 219 9.77 -8.98 -1.30
N TYR A 220 9.54 -9.87 -2.27
CA TYR A 220 9.84 -11.27 -2.10
C TYR A 220 11.28 -11.55 -2.49
N ASP A 221 11.82 -12.64 -1.94
CA ASP A 221 13.16 -13.11 -2.26
C ASP A 221 13.31 -13.31 -3.78
N SER A 222 14.32 -12.68 -4.37
CA SER A 222 14.60 -12.76 -5.80
C SER A 222 16.08 -12.53 -6.08
N ASP A 223 16.64 -13.30 -7.02
CA ASP A 223 18.04 -13.18 -7.43
C ASP A 223 18.35 -11.76 -7.89
N LEU A 224 17.44 -11.14 -8.66
CA LEU A 224 17.60 -9.77 -9.14
C LEU A 224 17.86 -8.79 -8.00
N TYR A 225 17.08 -8.84 -6.92
CA TYR A 225 17.21 -7.90 -5.82
C TYR A 225 18.41 -8.24 -4.94
N ASN A 226 18.62 -9.52 -4.67
CA ASN A 226 19.76 -9.98 -3.87
C ASN A 226 21.12 -9.64 -4.52
N ASP A 227 21.23 -9.76 -5.85
CA ASP A 227 22.44 -9.43 -6.57
C ASP A 227 22.68 -7.91 -6.63
N ARG A 228 21.62 -7.12 -6.94
CA ARG A 228 21.71 -5.67 -7.10
C ARG A 228 21.89 -4.92 -5.78
N LEU A 229 21.30 -5.43 -4.69
CA LEU A 229 21.34 -4.84 -3.35
C LEU A 229 22.37 -5.55 -2.44
N ARG A 230 23.36 -6.21 -3.03
CA ARG A 230 24.46 -6.82 -2.27
C ARG A 230 25.17 -5.77 -1.41
N GLY A 231 25.21 -6.00 -0.10
CA GLY A 231 25.77 -5.06 0.87
C GLY A 231 24.75 -4.14 1.54
N TRP A 232 23.48 -4.20 1.13
CA TRP A 232 22.40 -3.63 1.93
C TRP A 232 22.05 -4.55 3.10
N HIS A 233 21.68 -3.96 4.22
CA HIS A 233 21.12 -4.72 5.34
C HIS A 233 19.83 -5.41 4.91
N ARG A 234 19.63 -6.67 5.35
CA ARG A 234 18.48 -7.50 4.93
C ARG A 234 17.82 -8.12 6.13
N GLU A 235 16.53 -7.84 6.27
CA GLU A 235 15.64 -8.43 7.27
C GLU A 235 14.53 -9.22 6.61
N GLU A 236 14.01 -10.24 7.32
CA GLU A 236 12.89 -11.03 6.80
C GLU A 236 11.83 -11.32 7.85
N ILE A 237 10.58 -11.35 7.41
CA ILE A 237 9.44 -11.78 8.22
C ILE A 237 8.60 -12.81 7.47
N THR A 238 8.12 -13.80 8.20
CA THR A 238 7.16 -14.75 7.65
C THR A 238 5.75 -14.18 7.74
N CYS A 239 5.11 -14.04 6.58
CA CYS A 239 3.73 -13.61 6.44
C CYS A 239 2.84 -14.75 5.96
N TYR A 240 1.55 -14.68 6.30
CA TYR A 240 0.56 -15.60 5.75
C TYR A 240 -0.32 -14.87 4.75
N THR A 241 -0.41 -15.42 3.54
CA THR A 241 -1.34 -14.91 2.53
C THR A 241 -2.78 -15.20 2.92
N GLN A 242 -3.74 -14.60 2.24
CA GLN A 242 -5.17 -14.91 2.44
C GLN A 242 -5.51 -16.39 2.21
N SER A 243 -4.78 -17.06 1.32
CA SER A 243 -4.88 -18.51 1.09
C SER A 243 -4.15 -19.34 2.16
N ARG A 244 -3.69 -18.72 3.27
CA ARG A 244 -2.88 -19.33 4.34
C ARG A 244 -1.54 -19.92 3.86
N SER A 245 -1.09 -19.62 2.66
CA SER A 245 0.27 -19.98 2.25
C SER A 245 1.29 -19.10 2.96
N LYS A 246 2.36 -19.74 3.44
CA LYS A 246 3.47 -19.08 4.09
C LYS A 246 4.32 -18.37 3.04
N LYS A 247 4.58 -17.08 3.20
CA LYS A 247 5.50 -16.31 2.36
C LYS A 247 6.48 -15.54 3.22
N ARG A 248 7.69 -15.34 2.69
CA ARG A 248 8.71 -14.50 3.31
C ARG A 248 8.70 -13.14 2.65
N GLU A 249 8.48 -12.12 3.46
CA GLU A 249 8.62 -10.72 3.09
C GLU A 249 10.02 -10.29 3.47
N ILE A 250 10.72 -9.60 2.60
CA ILE A 250 12.09 -9.14 2.80
C ILE A 250 12.12 -7.62 2.75
N LEU A 251 12.90 -7.03 3.64
CA LEU A 251 13.30 -5.63 3.59
C LEU A 251 14.77 -5.55 3.27
N TRP A 252 15.13 -4.73 2.30
CA TRP A 252 16.49 -4.29 2.04
C TRP A 252 16.64 -2.83 2.44
N MET A 253 17.69 -2.49 3.16
CA MET A 253 17.98 -1.16 3.68
C MET A 253 19.41 -0.76 3.32
N ASN A 254 19.62 0.46 2.83
CA ASN A 254 20.97 0.98 2.52
C ASN A 254 21.71 1.51 3.76
N TYR A 255 21.25 1.16 4.94
CA TYR A 255 21.82 1.54 6.24
C TYR A 255 21.64 0.38 7.24
N GLU A 256 22.45 0.38 8.30
CA GLU A 256 22.25 -0.51 9.45
C GLU A 256 21.15 0.07 10.32
N PRO A 257 20.04 -0.66 10.56
CA PRO A 257 19.01 -0.19 11.46
C PRO A 257 19.54 -0.11 12.88
N GLU A 258 19.10 0.90 13.63
CA GLU A 258 19.32 0.91 15.06
C GLU A 258 18.65 -0.32 15.68
N GLN A 259 19.39 -1.08 16.50
CA GLN A 259 18.81 -2.25 17.17
C GLN A 259 17.63 -1.77 18.02
N GLN A 260 16.42 -2.16 17.65
CA GLN A 260 15.29 -2.04 18.55
C GLN A 260 15.57 -2.97 19.73
N ILE A 261 16.00 -2.40 20.85
CA ILE A 261 16.04 -3.13 22.11
C ILE A 261 14.58 -3.46 22.44
N SER A 262 14.22 -4.72 22.22
CA SER A 262 12.88 -5.20 22.59
C SER A 262 12.76 -5.08 24.11
N ILE A 263 11.64 -4.55 24.60
CA ILE A 263 11.34 -4.54 26.04
C ILE A 263 11.39 -5.96 26.60
N PHE A 264 11.25 -6.99 25.78
CA PHE A 264 11.37 -8.40 26.17
C PHE A 264 12.82 -8.84 26.44
N ASP A 265 13.83 -8.12 25.93
CA ASP A 265 15.25 -8.44 26.19
C ASP A 265 15.66 -8.08 27.64
N PHE A 266 14.91 -7.18 28.30
CA PHE A 266 15.14 -6.81 29.71
C PHE A 266 14.53 -7.80 30.71
N VAL A 267 13.72 -8.77 30.29
CA VAL A 267 13.01 -9.71 31.19
C VAL A 267 13.81 -11.01 31.39
N GLN A 268 14.93 -11.23 30.69
CA GLN A 268 15.75 -12.45 30.84
C GLN A 268 16.97 -12.30 31.74
N GLU A 269 17.24 -11.14 32.31
CA GLU A 269 18.33 -10.91 33.27
C GLU A 269 17.84 -10.53 34.69
N GLY A 270 16.69 -11.03 35.11
CA GLY A 270 16.13 -10.81 36.46
C GLY A 270 15.84 -12.12 37.18
#